data_d7484e87fc55cb6844eeb65b61ba6661
#
_entry.id   d7484e87fc55cb6844eeb65b61ba6661
#
_cell.length_a   1.000
_cell.length_b   1.000
_cell.length_c   1.000
_cell.angle_alpha   90.00
_cell.angle_beta   90.00
_cell.angle_gamma   90.00
#
_symmetry.space_group_name_H-M   'P 1'
#
loop_
_entity.id
_entity.type
_entity.pdbx_description
1 polymer ?
#
loop_
_entity_poly.entity_id
_entity_poly.type
_entity_poly.pdbx_seq_one_letter_code
_entity_poly.pdbx_strand_id
1 'polypeptide(L)'
;MRRRYFAIQDFFLGYFHEDWQLDADSRLEVANQFLSGSKRIQIDNVITELRELVQEPMSDDEFHEMIDRDYWLSYDPARENVTMRDWLKGLLGELEAGRGEAMESLGPVDTRGRN
;
A
#
# COMPACT_ATOMS: atom_id res chain seq x y z
N MET A 1 -15.40 -10.78 -14.98
CA MET A 1 -15.46 -10.73 -13.51
C MET A 1 -14.24 -9.98 -12.99
N ARG A 2 -14.47 -9.05 -12.05
CA ARG A 2 -13.37 -8.26 -11.51
C ARG A 2 -12.56 -9.08 -10.51
N ARG A 3 -11.24 -8.96 -10.59
CA ARG A 3 -10.35 -9.63 -9.66
C ARG A 3 -10.50 -9.05 -8.25
N ARG A 4 -10.42 -9.92 -7.26
CA ARG A 4 -10.43 -9.51 -5.86
C ARG A 4 -9.00 -9.49 -5.31
N TYR A 5 -8.61 -8.38 -4.70
CA TYR A 5 -7.25 -8.19 -4.20
C TYR A 5 -7.23 -8.40 -2.69
N PHE A 6 -7.12 -9.65 -2.28
CA PHE A 6 -7.24 -10.05 -0.87
C PHE A 6 -6.14 -9.51 0.02
N ALA A 7 -4.90 -9.44 -0.49
CA ALA A 7 -3.80 -8.91 0.31
C ALA A 7 -4.01 -7.43 0.62
N ILE A 8 -4.53 -6.68 -0.35
CA ILE A 8 -4.87 -5.27 -0.14
C ILE A 8 -6.00 -5.13 0.89
N GLN A 9 -7.02 -5.98 0.80
CA GLN A 9 -8.12 -5.96 1.74
C GLN A 9 -7.63 -6.14 3.17
N ASP A 10 -6.80 -7.14 3.38
CA ASP A 10 -6.23 -7.41 4.70
C ASP A 10 -5.37 -6.26 5.19
N PHE A 11 -4.59 -5.67 4.29
CA PHE A 11 -3.75 -4.54 4.62
C PHE A 11 -4.59 -3.34 5.07
N PHE A 12 -5.64 -3.02 4.33
CA PHE A 12 -6.50 -1.88 4.69
C PHE A 12 -7.21 -2.12 6.01
N LEU A 13 -7.71 -3.33 6.24
CA LEU A 13 -8.39 -3.65 7.49
C LEU A 13 -7.46 -3.56 8.69
N GLY A 14 -6.21 -3.94 8.52
CA GLY A 14 -5.25 -3.94 9.63
C GLY A 14 -4.58 -2.60 9.86
N TYR A 15 -4.40 -1.81 8.81
CA TYR A 15 -3.58 -0.59 8.90
C TYR A 15 -4.30 0.69 8.55
N PHE A 16 -5.37 0.64 7.76
CA PHE A 16 -6.17 1.81 7.38
C PHE A 16 -7.61 1.67 7.88
N HIS A 17 -7.78 1.11 9.06
CA HIS A 17 -9.08 1.00 9.69
C HIS A 17 -9.57 2.37 10.17
N GLU A 18 -10.76 2.40 10.73
CA GLU A 18 -11.44 3.64 11.09
C GLU A 18 -10.58 4.59 11.95
N ASP A 19 -9.75 4.01 12.81
CA ASP A 19 -8.96 4.79 13.76
C ASP A 19 -7.49 4.94 13.36
N TRP A 20 -7.14 4.67 12.10
CA TRP A 20 -5.73 4.65 11.69
C TRP A 20 -5.02 5.98 11.95
N GLN A 21 -5.75 7.09 11.88
CA GLN A 21 -5.13 8.42 12.09
C GLN A 21 -4.80 8.69 13.55
N LEU A 22 -5.29 7.88 14.46
CA LEU A 22 -4.89 7.95 15.87
C LEU A 22 -3.51 7.32 16.08
N ASP A 23 -3.13 6.36 15.24
CA ASP A 23 -1.89 5.60 15.37
C ASP A 23 -0.78 6.08 14.45
N ALA A 24 -1.12 6.86 13.42
CA ALA A 24 -0.15 7.28 12.42
C ALA A 24 -0.51 8.67 11.90
N ASP A 25 0.50 9.50 11.67
CA ASP A 25 0.30 10.87 11.22
C ASP A 25 0.10 10.98 9.71
N SER A 26 0.54 9.97 8.96
CA SER A 26 0.52 10.05 7.51
C SER A 26 0.46 8.66 6.90
N ARG A 27 0.15 8.63 5.60
CA ARG A 27 0.18 7.39 4.82
C ARG A 27 1.58 6.76 4.85
N LEU A 28 2.62 7.59 4.77
CA LEU A 28 4.00 7.09 4.80
C LEU A 28 4.30 6.38 6.10
N GLU A 29 3.82 6.91 7.21
CA GLU A 29 4.02 6.28 8.51
C GLU A 29 3.32 4.92 8.57
N VAL A 30 2.12 4.82 8.03
CA VAL A 30 1.41 3.54 7.95
C VAL A 30 2.19 2.55 7.10
N ALA A 31 2.72 3.01 5.96
CA ALA A 31 3.53 2.15 5.09
C ALA A 31 4.74 1.62 5.84
N ASN A 32 5.41 2.48 6.61
CA ASN A 32 6.59 2.06 7.39
C ASN A 32 6.21 1.07 8.48
N GLN A 33 5.08 1.25 9.15
CA GLN A 33 4.60 0.31 10.15
C GLN A 33 4.33 -1.06 9.52
N PHE A 34 3.71 -1.08 8.35
CA PHE A 34 3.44 -2.32 7.64
C PHE A 34 4.73 -3.03 7.24
N LEU A 35 5.69 -2.28 6.71
CA LEU A 35 6.98 -2.85 6.28
C LEU A 35 7.76 -3.42 7.46
N SER A 36 7.70 -2.78 8.62
CA SER A 36 8.43 -3.24 9.80
C SER A 36 7.79 -4.43 10.47
N GLY A 37 6.47 -4.53 10.41
CA GLY A 37 5.73 -5.53 11.18
C GLY A 37 5.25 -6.73 10.40
N SER A 38 5.52 -6.79 9.10
CA SER A 38 4.96 -7.82 8.23
C SER A 38 6.04 -8.70 7.64
N LYS A 39 5.66 -9.92 7.28
CA LYS A 39 6.56 -10.83 6.61
C LYS A 39 6.77 -10.39 5.16
N ARG A 40 7.93 -10.74 4.62
CA ARG A 40 8.28 -10.36 3.25
C ARG A 40 7.23 -10.79 2.24
N ILE A 41 6.70 -12.00 2.39
CA ILE A 41 5.68 -12.50 1.45
C ILE A 41 4.41 -11.63 1.52
N GLN A 42 4.04 -11.16 2.69
CA GLN A 42 2.87 -10.29 2.85
C GLN A 42 3.11 -8.95 2.15
N ILE A 43 4.30 -8.39 2.34
CA ILE A 43 4.69 -7.13 1.71
C ILE A 43 4.68 -7.27 0.19
N ASP A 44 5.28 -8.34 -0.32
CA ASP A 44 5.36 -8.58 -1.76
C ASP A 44 3.96 -8.76 -2.37
N ASN A 45 3.07 -9.44 -1.67
CA ASN A 45 1.71 -9.64 -2.15
C ASN A 45 0.95 -8.31 -2.27
N VAL A 46 1.08 -7.46 -1.26
CA VAL A 46 0.41 -6.16 -1.29
C VAL A 46 0.97 -5.30 -2.43
N ILE A 47 2.28 -5.26 -2.59
CA ILE A 47 2.92 -4.47 -3.66
C ILE A 47 2.46 -4.97 -5.03
N THR A 48 2.48 -6.29 -5.24
CA THR A 48 2.07 -6.87 -6.51
C THR A 48 0.61 -6.53 -6.82
N GLU A 49 -0.27 -6.67 -5.83
CA GLU A 49 -1.68 -6.39 -6.02
C GLU A 49 -1.95 -4.91 -6.24
N LEU A 50 -1.22 -4.02 -5.53
CA LEU A 50 -1.40 -2.59 -5.75
C LEU A 50 -0.99 -2.19 -7.17
N ARG A 51 0.09 -2.76 -7.69
CA ARG A 51 0.52 -2.49 -9.07
C ARG A 51 -0.59 -2.81 -10.06
N GLU A 52 -1.26 -3.92 -9.85
CA GLU A 52 -2.35 -4.33 -10.74
C GLU A 52 -3.60 -3.49 -10.52
N LEU A 53 -3.92 -3.22 -9.26
CA LEU A 53 -5.13 -2.48 -8.91
C LEU A 53 -5.13 -1.07 -9.49
N VAL A 54 -4.01 -0.34 -9.38
CA VAL A 54 -3.97 1.05 -9.85
C VAL A 54 -4.03 1.14 -11.37
N GLN A 55 -3.87 0.03 -12.07
CA GLN A 55 -3.95 -0.03 -13.52
C GLN A 55 -5.30 -0.53 -14.04
N GLU A 56 -6.26 -0.77 -13.15
CA GLU A 56 -7.58 -1.23 -13.58
C GLU A 56 -8.21 -0.23 -14.55
N PRO A 57 -8.74 -0.71 -15.69
CA PRO A 57 -9.24 0.18 -16.75
C PRO A 57 -10.64 0.69 -16.44
N MET A 58 -10.74 1.62 -15.53
CA MET A 58 -12.01 2.23 -15.15
C MET A 58 -11.78 3.71 -14.84
N SER A 59 -12.85 4.49 -14.82
CA SER A 59 -12.74 5.91 -14.51
C SER A 59 -12.32 6.10 -13.05
N ASP A 60 -11.82 7.29 -12.73
CA ASP A 60 -11.42 7.60 -11.36
C ASP A 60 -12.60 7.54 -10.40
N ASP A 61 -13.79 7.95 -10.85
CA ASP A 61 -14.99 7.89 -10.02
C ASP A 61 -15.38 6.44 -9.72
N GLU A 62 -15.34 5.59 -10.73
CA GLU A 62 -15.65 4.17 -10.55
C GLU A 62 -14.63 3.50 -9.65
N PHE A 63 -13.37 3.86 -9.82
CA PHE A 63 -12.29 3.34 -9.00
C PHE A 63 -12.51 3.71 -7.54
N HIS A 64 -12.82 4.98 -7.28
CA HIS A 64 -13.06 5.47 -5.93
C HIS A 64 -14.22 4.71 -5.27
N GLU A 65 -15.31 4.54 -5.99
CA GLU A 65 -16.48 3.82 -5.48
C GLU A 65 -16.15 2.36 -5.15
N MET A 66 -15.38 1.73 -6.01
CA MET A 66 -14.98 0.34 -5.81
C MET A 66 -14.15 0.17 -4.54
N ILE A 67 -13.15 1.03 -4.35
CA ILE A 67 -12.29 0.96 -3.18
C ILE A 67 -13.11 1.20 -1.91
N ASP A 68 -13.96 2.21 -1.94
CA ASP A 68 -14.77 2.58 -0.79
C ASP A 68 -15.73 1.46 -0.39
N ARG A 69 -16.33 0.80 -1.39
CA ARG A 69 -17.33 -0.24 -1.16
C ARG A 69 -16.70 -1.59 -0.82
N ASP A 70 -15.62 -1.96 -1.52
CA ASP A 70 -15.12 -3.34 -1.49
C ASP A 70 -13.86 -3.54 -0.65
N TYR A 71 -13.12 -2.47 -0.34
CA TYR A 71 -11.81 -2.61 0.30
C TYR A 71 -11.68 -1.92 1.65
N TRP A 72 -12.76 -1.27 2.10
CA TRP A 72 -12.87 -0.72 3.47
C TRP A 72 -11.73 0.20 3.88
N LEU A 73 -11.22 0.98 2.92
CA LEU A 73 -10.25 2.01 3.23
C LEU A 73 -10.98 3.16 3.94
N SER A 74 -10.62 3.42 5.18
CA SER A 74 -11.28 4.44 5.98
C SER A 74 -10.63 5.81 5.78
N TYR A 75 -10.58 6.26 4.53
CA TYR A 75 -9.99 7.54 4.19
C TYR A 75 -10.47 8.02 2.83
N ASP A 76 -10.76 9.31 2.74
CA ASP A 76 -11.14 9.94 1.48
C ASP A 76 -10.01 10.85 0.99
N PRO A 77 -9.26 10.44 -0.04
CA PRO A 77 -8.13 11.23 -0.55
C PRO A 77 -8.52 12.59 -1.13
N ALA A 78 -9.80 12.82 -1.40
CA ALA A 78 -10.26 14.14 -1.84
C ALA A 78 -9.90 15.23 -0.83
N ARG A 79 -9.70 14.86 0.43
CA ARG A 79 -9.25 15.78 1.46
C ARG A 79 -7.86 16.35 1.17
N GLU A 80 -7.08 15.65 0.34
CA GLU A 80 -5.75 16.09 -0.09
C GLU A 80 -5.77 16.58 -1.54
N ASN A 81 -6.95 16.71 -2.12
CA ASN A 81 -7.11 17.14 -3.53
C ASN A 81 -6.46 16.17 -4.51
N VAL A 82 -6.51 14.88 -4.20
CA VAL A 82 -6.01 13.83 -5.12
C VAL A 82 -7.10 12.78 -5.31
N THR A 83 -7.02 12.05 -6.42
CA THR A 83 -7.95 10.96 -6.67
C THR A 83 -7.54 9.75 -5.85
N MET A 84 -8.48 8.82 -5.66
CA MET A 84 -8.19 7.57 -4.97
C MET A 84 -7.06 6.82 -5.67
N ARG A 85 -7.10 6.79 -7.01
CA ARG A 85 -6.06 6.11 -7.78
C ARG A 85 -4.69 6.72 -7.55
N ASP A 86 -4.59 8.05 -7.58
CA ASP A 86 -3.31 8.74 -7.36
C ASP A 86 -2.81 8.54 -5.94
N TRP A 87 -3.71 8.54 -4.97
CA TRP A 87 -3.34 8.30 -3.58
C TRP A 87 -2.74 6.90 -3.40
N LEU A 88 -3.37 5.90 -4.03
CA LEU A 88 -2.87 4.52 -3.95
C LEU A 88 -1.58 4.34 -4.74
N LYS A 89 -1.39 5.07 -5.85
CA LYS A 89 -0.10 5.07 -6.55
C LYS A 89 1.01 5.60 -5.66
N GLY A 90 0.72 6.65 -4.88
CA GLY A 90 1.68 7.19 -3.93
C GLY A 90 2.02 6.18 -2.83
N LEU A 91 1.01 5.49 -2.31
CA LEU A 91 1.22 4.44 -1.33
C LEU A 91 2.10 3.32 -1.89
N LEU A 92 1.83 2.91 -3.12
CA LEU A 92 2.64 1.90 -3.80
C LEU A 92 4.10 2.33 -3.88
N GLY A 93 4.35 3.57 -4.29
CA GLY A 93 5.71 4.10 -4.37
C GLY A 93 6.42 4.08 -3.01
N GLU A 94 5.69 4.42 -1.95
CA GLU A 94 6.25 4.41 -0.60
C GLU A 94 6.60 3.00 -0.14
N LEU A 95 5.74 2.04 -0.46
CA LEU A 95 6.01 0.65 -0.12
C LEU A 95 7.20 0.08 -0.91
N GLU A 96 7.27 0.40 -2.19
CA GLU A 96 8.37 -0.06 -3.03
C GLU A 96 9.71 0.52 -2.57
N ALA A 97 9.72 1.80 -2.26
CA ALA A 97 10.94 2.47 -1.80
C ALA A 97 11.41 1.92 -0.46
N GLY A 98 10.49 1.76 0.48
CA GLY A 98 10.83 1.23 1.79
C GLY A 98 11.28 -0.22 1.75
N ARG A 99 10.65 -1.03 0.88
CA ARG A 99 11.06 -2.41 0.70
C ARG A 99 12.49 -2.51 0.14
N GLY A 100 12.81 -1.65 -0.81
CA GLY A 100 14.14 -1.60 -1.39
C GLY A 100 15.19 -1.24 -0.35
N GLU A 101 14.90 -0.25 0.47
CA GLU A 101 15.80 0.17 1.54
C GLU A 101 16.01 -0.95 2.55
N ALA A 102 14.96 -1.65 2.93
CA ALA A 102 15.05 -2.76 3.87
C ALA A 102 15.92 -3.87 3.31
N MET A 103 15.79 -4.17 2.02
CA MET A 103 16.60 -5.19 1.39
C MET A 103 18.07 -4.79 1.29
N GLU A 104 18.32 -3.53 1.01
CA GLU A 104 19.70 -3.02 0.97
C GLU A 104 20.36 -3.09 2.33
N SER A 105 19.60 -2.81 3.38
CA SER A 105 20.11 -2.88 4.74
C SER A 105 20.47 -4.30 5.15
N LEU A 106 19.74 -5.27 4.65
CA LEU A 106 19.97 -6.68 4.96
C LEU A 106 21.04 -7.27 4.07
N GLY A 107 21.19 -6.70 2.92
CA GLY A 107 22.06 -7.21 1.89
C GLY A 107 23.47 -7.32 2.27
N PRO A 108 23.87 -7.99 1.92
CA PRO A 108 24.84 -8.41 2.14
C PRO A 108 25.79 -7.89 2.05
N VAL A 109 25.32 -7.82 2.07
CA VAL A 109 25.76 -7.60 2.10
C VAL A 109 26.55 -8.12 1.97
N ASP A 110 26.62 -8.47 1.62
CA ASP A 110 27.16 -8.83 1.40
C ASP A 110 27.61 -9.15 0.72
N THR A 111 27.61 -9.52 0.63
CA THR A 111 27.97 -9.80 -0.11
C THR A 111 28.21 -9.16 -0.99
N ARG A 112 28.20 -8.76 -1.42
CA ARG A 112 28.43 -8.03 -2.14
C ARG A 112 29.57 -7.60 -1.97
N GLY A 113 30.10 -7.96 -2.05
CA GLY A 113 30.97 -7.73 -1.84
C GLY A 113 31.25 -7.04 -0.93
N ARG A 114 31.08 -6.99 -0.84
CA ARG A 114 31.15 -6.65 -0.11
C ARG A 114 31.49 -7.14 0.63
N ASN A 115 31.74 -7.64 0.30
CA ASN A 115 31.95 -7.92 0.76
C ASN A 115 32.23 -7.96 0.96
#